data_ab741913b1d190eeeec3984630634cdb
#
_entry.id   ab741913b1d190eeeec3984630634cdb
#
_cell.length_a   1.000
_cell.length_b   1.000
_cell.length_c   1.000
_cell.angle_alpha   90.00
_cell.angle_beta   90.00
_cell.angle_gamma   90.00
#
_symmetry.space_group_name_H-M   'P 1'
#
loop_
_entity.id
_entity.type
_entity.pdbx_description
1 polymer ?
#
loop_
_entity_poly.entity_id
_entity_poly.type
_entity_poly.pdbx_seq_one_letter_code
_entity_poly.pdbx_strand_id
1 'polypeptide(L)'
;MSLTDVSDAYIQLTLEAGTHEAEYVDAYYGPAALQSAATANPRSLADLIAQARTLTAAIDAALPGIQSLPDRRRARALRGMLVAADTRLQMLQGRKFAFNAEAEGQFATVPELMPLAHYDVILAGLEKLIPGDGPLATRVDSFNENYTVPKDRMKPVFDAAIAECKRRTEAHINLPAGETFDMEFVTGKPWSGYNYYKGNYKSLIQINTDLPIRISRAVDLGCHEGYPGHHVLNL
;
A
#
# COMPACT_ATOMS: atom_id res chain seq x y z
N MET A 1 14.81 21.91 14.97
CA MET A 1 14.91 20.94 13.87
C MET A 1 13.91 21.37 12.81
N SER A 2 14.35 21.58 11.57
CA SER A 2 13.44 21.91 10.46
C SER A 2 12.63 20.69 10.03
N LEU A 3 11.55 20.89 9.27
CA LEU A 3 10.77 19.78 8.72
C LEU A 3 11.60 18.92 7.76
N THR A 4 12.55 19.51 7.06
CA THR A 4 13.52 18.80 6.21
C THR A 4 14.42 17.89 7.04
N ASP A 5 15.01 18.40 8.12
CA ASP A 5 15.86 17.58 9.00
C ASP A 5 15.11 16.38 9.57
N VAL A 6 13.82 16.56 9.93
CA VAL A 6 12.98 15.46 10.41
C VAL A 6 12.69 14.45 9.29
N SER A 7 12.45 14.92 8.06
CA SER A 7 12.25 14.03 6.91
C SER A 7 13.49 13.18 6.61
N ASP A 8 14.66 13.78 6.62
CA ASP A 8 15.93 13.09 6.35
C ASP A 8 16.23 12.06 7.45
N ALA A 9 16.00 12.44 8.72
CA ALA A 9 16.12 11.52 9.84
C ALA A 9 15.12 10.37 9.80
N TYR A 10 13.88 10.60 9.31
CA TYR A 10 12.88 9.55 9.09
C TYR A 10 13.30 8.57 8.00
N ILE A 11 13.83 9.07 6.86
CA ILE A 11 14.33 8.21 5.78
C ILE A 11 15.44 7.29 6.32
N GLN A 12 16.39 7.83 7.05
CA GLN A 12 17.46 7.03 7.66
C GLN A 12 16.90 5.99 8.64
N LEU A 13 15.97 6.40 9.51
CA LEU A 13 15.31 5.50 10.46
C LEU A 13 14.62 4.33 9.75
N THR A 14 13.88 4.59 8.67
CA THR A 14 13.15 3.54 7.93
C THR A 14 14.10 2.60 7.20
N LEU A 15 15.18 3.10 6.61
CA LEU A 15 16.19 2.26 5.97
C LEU A 15 16.90 1.34 6.98
N GLU A 16 17.20 1.85 8.19
CA GLU A 16 17.75 1.02 9.26
C GLU A 16 16.74 0.01 9.81
N ALA A 17 15.44 0.40 9.94
CA ALA A 17 14.36 -0.52 10.30
C ALA A 17 14.25 -1.69 9.30
N GLY A 18 14.47 -1.43 8.00
CA GLY A 18 14.55 -2.44 6.95
C GLY A 18 15.67 -3.49 7.15
N THR A 19 16.67 -3.23 7.98
CA THR A 19 17.68 -4.25 8.33
C THR A 19 17.18 -5.22 9.40
N HIS A 20 16.15 -4.84 10.17
CA HIS A 20 15.50 -5.69 11.18
C HIS A 20 14.29 -6.44 10.62
N GLU A 21 13.68 -5.93 9.55
CA GLU A 21 12.55 -6.54 8.88
C GLU A 21 12.67 -6.31 7.36
N ALA A 22 12.95 -7.36 6.60
CA ALA A 22 13.28 -7.27 5.17
C ALA A 22 12.19 -6.60 4.31
N GLU A 23 10.91 -6.69 4.72
CA GLU A 23 9.77 -6.12 4.00
C GLU A 23 9.29 -4.79 4.60
N TYR A 24 10.06 -4.20 5.53
CA TYR A 24 9.70 -2.91 6.14
C TYR A 24 9.72 -1.76 5.11
N VAL A 25 10.63 -1.82 4.14
CA VAL A 25 10.72 -0.87 3.03
C VAL A 25 10.47 -1.60 1.73
N ASP A 26 9.28 -1.44 1.17
CA ASP A 26 8.87 -2.08 -0.08
C ASP A 26 9.74 -1.68 -1.26
N ALA A 27 10.01 -0.37 -1.40
CA ALA A 27 10.85 0.18 -2.45
C ALA A 27 11.54 1.45 -1.96
N TYR A 28 12.82 1.57 -2.26
CA TYR A 28 13.59 2.77 -2.02
C TYR A 28 14.11 3.34 -3.33
N TYR A 29 13.76 4.60 -3.60
CA TYR A 29 14.14 5.32 -4.80
C TYR A 29 14.90 6.61 -4.48
N GLY A 30 15.82 6.50 -3.54
CA GLY A 30 16.68 7.61 -3.09
C GLY A 30 18.16 7.34 -3.34
N PRO A 31 19.07 8.21 -2.82
CA PRO A 31 20.50 8.03 -2.94
C PRO A 31 20.97 6.69 -2.35
N ALA A 32 21.63 5.87 -3.16
CA ALA A 32 22.12 4.55 -2.74
C ALA A 32 23.08 4.62 -1.53
N ALA A 33 23.76 5.75 -1.34
CA ALA A 33 24.65 5.99 -0.21
C ALA A 33 23.91 5.93 1.15
N LEU A 34 22.64 6.39 1.22
CA LEU A 34 21.84 6.31 2.45
C LEU A 34 21.49 4.88 2.80
N GLN A 35 21.11 4.08 1.81
CA GLN A 35 20.83 2.65 2.00
C GLN A 35 22.09 1.89 2.42
N SER A 36 23.23 2.16 1.79
CA SER A 36 24.51 1.55 2.16
C SER A 36 24.92 1.92 3.60
N ALA A 37 24.74 3.18 4.00
CA ALA A 37 25.04 3.63 5.35
C ALA A 37 24.16 2.94 6.40
N ALA A 38 22.85 2.83 6.15
CA ALA A 38 21.91 2.14 7.03
C ALA A 38 22.27 0.67 7.23
N THR A 39 22.73 -0.01 6.15
CA THR A 39 23.10 -1.43 6.20
C THR A 39 24.44 -1.66 6.89
N ALA A 40 25.40 -0.73 6.75
CA ALA A 40 26.76 -0.89 7.28
C ALA A 40 26.81 -0.88 8.82
N ASN A 41 25.98 -0.09 9.48
CA ASN A 41 25.97 0.04 10.93
C ASN A 41 24.56 0.37 11.47
N PRO A 42 23.61 -0.56 11.39
CA PRO A 42 22.24 -0.33 11.81
C PRO A 42 22.16 -0.20 13.33
N ARG A 43 21.34 0.74 13.80
CA ARG A 43 21.04 0.93 15.21
C ARG A 43 20.12 -0.18 15.74
N SER A 44 20.10 -0.33 17.06
CA SER A 44 19.17 -1.24 17.72
C SER A 44 17.71 -0.79 17.57
N LEU A 45 16.76 -1.74 17.66
CA LEU A 45 15.32 -1.42 17.69
C LEU A 45 14.98 -0.41 18.80
N ALA A 46 15.64 -0.49 19.96
CA ALA A 46 15.44 0.44 21.07
C ALA A 46 15.83 1.88 20.70
N ASP A 47 16.97 2.06 20.02
CA ASP A 47 17.44 3.38 19.57
C ASP A 47 16.56 3.96 18.47
N LEU A 48 16.09 3.10 17.54
CA LEU A 48 15.15 3.51 16.49
C LEU A 48 13.81 3.95 17.07
N ILE A 49 13.26 3.23 18.06
CA ILE A 49 12.05 3.61 18.80
C ILE A 49 12.24 4.96 19.50
N ALA A 50 13.36 5.13 20.21
CA ALA A 50 13.66 6.39 20.90
C ALA A 50 13.76 7.55 19.91
N GLN A 51 14.37 7.34 18.75
CA GLN A 51 14.44 8.37 17.71
C GLN A 51 13.07 8.68 17.12
N ALA A 52 12.23 7.68 16.79
CA ALA A 52 10.88 7.90 16.26
C ALA A 52 10.08 8.81 17.21
N ARG A 53 10.15 8.57 18.51
CA ARG A 53 9.49 9.40 19.54
C ARG A 53 10.06 10.80 19.61
N THR A 54 11.38 10.94 19.54
CA THR A 54 12.05 12.25 19.53
C THR A 54 11.62 13.08 18.32
N LEU A 55 11.58 12.48 17.14
CA LEU A 55 11.15 13.15 15.90
C LEU A 55 9.66 13.50 15.95
N THR A 56 8.81 12.63 16.49
CA THR A 56 7.39 12.91 16.71
C THR A 56 7.21 14.12 17.61
N ALA A 57 7.91 14.16 18.75
CA ALA A 57 7.84 15.30 19.68
C ALA A 57 8.33 16.60 19.03
N ALA A 58 9.37 16.53 18.17
CA ALA A 58 9.86 17.70 17.44
C ALA A 58 8.82 18.25 16.46
N ILE A 59 8.08 17.38 15.77
CA ILE A 59 6.96 17.80 14.89
C ILE A 59 5.83 18.40 15.73
N ASP A 60 5.44 17.78 16.82
CA ASP A 60 4.37 18.26 17.69
C ASP A 60 4.66 19.67 18.24
N ALA A 61 5.92 19.94 18.59
CA ALA A 61 6.37 21.25 19.02
C ALA A 61 6.37 22.29 17.88
N ALA A 62 6.67 21.88 16.64
CA ALA A 62 6.75 22.77 15.50
C ALA A 62 5.38 23.08 14.87
N LEU A 63 4.43 22.14 14.90
CA LEU A 63 3.14 22.20 14.22
C LEU A 63 2.34 23.49 14.46
N PRO A 64 2.24 24.05 15.69
CA PRO A 64 1.49 25.28 15.92
C PRO A 64 2.07 26.50 15.18
N GLY A 65 3.38 26.49 14.91
CA GLY A 65 4.08 27.58 14.22
C GLY A 65 4.06 27.49 12.69
N ILE A 66 3.65 26.36 12.12
CA ILE A 66 3.64 26.16 10.65
C ILE A 66 2.44 26.87 10.04
N GLN A 67 2.67 27.95 9.28
CA GLN A 67 1.62 28.73 8.65
C GLN A 67 1.20 28.14 7.28
N SER A 68 2.15 27.65 6.49
CA SER A 68 1.90 27.05 5.18
C SER A 68 1.01 25.80 5.28
N LEU A 69 -0.09 25.76 4.54
CA LEU A 69 -0.97 24.60 4.53
C LEU A 69 -0.31 23.33 3.95
N PRO A 70 0.48 23.40 2.86
CA PRO A 70 1.26 22.25 2.38
C PRO A 70 2.22 21.72 3.45
N ASP A 71 3.00 22.58 4.10
CA ASP A 71 3.95 22.15 5.12
C ASP A 71 3.26 21.57 6.36
N ARG A 72 2.12 22.12 6.75
CA ARG A 72 1.30 21.57 7.83
C ARG A 72 0.76 20.17 7.51
N ARG A 73 0.33 19.96 6.27
CA ARG A 73 -0.10 18.62 5.79
C ARG A 73 1.07 17.65 5.80
N ARG A 74 2.22 18.07 5.26
CA ARG A 74 3.46 17.27 5.27
C ARG A 74 3.90 16.91 6.68
N ALA A 75 3.90 17.86 7.60
CA ALA A 75 4.26 17.62 9.00
C ALA A 75 3.32 16.60 9.66
N ARG A 76 1.99 16.71 9.44
CA ARG A 76 1.03 15.74 9.96
C ARG A 76 1.21 14.34 9.38
N ALA A 77 1.45 14.23 8.07
CA ALA A 77 1.71 12.95 7.42
C ALA A 77 2.99 12.31 7.99
N LEU A 78 4.08 13.07 8.09
CA LEU A 78 5.35 12.58 8.65
C LEU A 78 5.20 12.18 10.12
N ARG A 79 4.41 12.93 10.91
CA ARG A 79 4.06 12.54 12.28
C ARG A 79 3.35 11.18 12.32
N GLY A 80 2.36 10.98 11.45
CA GLY A 80 1.64 9.71 11.35
C GLY A 80 2.57 8.53 11.02
N MET A 81 3.46 8.73 10.05
CA MET A 81 4.47 7.73 9.68
C MET A 81 5.45 7.41 10.83
N LEU A 82 5.85 8.41 11.62
CA LEU A 82 6.72 8.19 12.79
C LEU A 82 6.02 7.42 13.91
N VAL A 83 4.72 7.69 14.15
CA VAL A 83 3.91 6.93 15.12
C VAL A 83 3.75 5.48 14.65
N ALA A 84 3.52 5.26 13.35
CA ALA A 84 3.44 3.92 12.77
C ALA A 84 4.79 3.18 12.90
N ALA A 85 5.90 3.87 12.65
CA ALA A 85 7.24 3.32 12.84
C ALA A 85 7.49 2.92 14.31
N ASP A 86 7.20 3.80 15.30
CA ASP A 86 7.32 3.46 16.72
C ASP A 86 6.50 2.22 17.07
N THR A 87 5.25 2.15 16.60
CA THR A 87 4.36 1.00 16.86
C THR A 87 4.93 -0.28 16.27
N ARG A 88 5.34 -0.27 14.98
CA ARG A 88 5.89 -1.46 14.31
C ARG A 88 7.19 -1.91 14.94
N LEU A 89 8.11 -0.99 15.24
CA LEU A 89 9.39 -1.33 15.89
C LEU A 89 9.19 -1.94 17.27
N GLN A 90 8.20 -1.49 18.06
CA GLN A 90 7.83 -2.12 19.32
C GLN A 90 7.29 -3.56 19.12
N MET A 91 6.52 -3.79 18.05
CA MET A 91 6.06 -5.14 17.70
C MET A 91 7.25 -6.05 17.34
N LEU A 92 8.24 -5.55 16.62
CA LEU A 92 9.48 -6.27 16.33
C LEU A 92 10.29 -6.59 17.59
N GLN A 93 10.18 -5.76 18.64
CA GLN A 93 10.72 -6.09 19.97
C GLN A 93 9.89 -7.11 20.75
N GLY A 94 8.80 -7.60 20.19
CA GLY A 94 7.92 -8.60 20.82
C GLY A 94 6.75 -8.01 21.61
N ARG A 95 6.52 -6.68 21.59
CA ARG A 95 5.33 -6.09 22.19
C ARG A 95 4.08 -6.51 21.42
N LYS A 96 3.07 -6.97 22.17
CA LYS A 96 1.74 -7.26 21.62
C LYS A 96 0.79 -6.12 21.95
N PHE A 97 0.03 -5.69 20.96
CA PHE A 97 -1.01 -4.70 21.11
C PHE A 97 -2.40 -5.37 21.03
N ALA A 98 -3.39 -4.79 21.70
CA ALA A 98 -4.79 -5.11 21.41
C ALA A 98 -5.14 -4.56 20.00
N PHE A 99 -6.08 -5.20 19.30
CA PHE A 99 -6.43 -4.89 17.92
C PHE A 99 -6.62 -3.38 17.64
N ASN A 100 -7.45 -2.72 18.47
CA ASN A 100 -7.71 -1.27 18.29
C ASN A 100 -6.45 -0.42 18.51
N ALA A 101 -5.62 -0.77 19.50
CA ALA A 101 -4.39 -0.03 19.78
C ALA A 101 -3.34 -0.23 18.67
N GLU A 102 -3.28 -1.43 18.07
CA GLU A 102 -2.45 -1.71 16.92
C GLU A 102 -2.94 -0.94 15.68
N ALA A 103 -4.24 -0.97 15.40
CA ALA A 103 -4.84 -0.26 14.29
C ALA A 103 -4.63 1.26 14.41
N GLU A 104 -4.87 1.83 15.59
CA GLU A 104 -4.63 3.24 15.85
C GLU A 104 -3.15 3.61 15.69
N GLY A 105 -2.24 2.79 16.23
CA GLY A 105 -0.81 3.03 16.17
C GLY A 105 -0.25 2.93 14.74
N GLN A 106 -0.65 1.97 13.96
CA GLN A 106 -0.12 1.76 12.60
C GLN A 106 -0.82 2.58 11.52
N PHE A 107 -2.14 2.82 11.67
CA PHE A 107 -2.98 3.39 10.60
C PHE A 107 -3.69 4.68 11.00
N ALA A 108 -3.48 5.16 12.25
CA ALA A 108 -4.15 6.35 12.81
C ALA A 108 -5.70 6.25 12.73
N THR A 109 -6.23 5.05 12.79
CA THR A 109 -7.68 4.78 12.76
C THR A 109 -8.02 3.58 13.61
N VAL A 110 -9.22 3.59 14.17
CA VAL A 110 -9.80 2.45 14.87
C VAL A 110 -11.02 2.00 14.06
N PRO A 111 -10.96 0.81 13.43
CA PRO A 111 -12.08 0.32 12.63
C PRO A 111 -13.29 0.00 13.53
N GLU A 112 -14.47 0.40 13.07
CA GLU A 112 -15.73 0.00 13.69
C GLU A 112 -16.05 -1.44 13.26
N LEU A 113 -16.03 -2.36 14.22
CA LEU A 113 -16.36 -3.76 13.97
C LEU A 113 -17.87 -3.95 14.11
N MET A 114 -18.53 -4.25 13.00
CA MET A 114 -19.94 -4.56 12.99
C MET A 114 -20.22 -5.96 13.55
N PRO A 115 -21.31 -6.17 14.28
CA PRO A 115 -21.74 -7.51 14.70
C PRO A 115 -21.94 -8.41 13.47
N LEU A 116 -21.64 -9.71 13.58
CA LEU A 116 -21.79 -10.66 12.45
C LEU A 116 -23.21 -10.65 11.87
N ALA A 117 -24.24 -10.51 12.71
CA ALA A 117 -25.64 -10.40 12.30
C ALA A 117 -25.91 -9.21 11.36
N HIS A 118 -25.04 -8.18 11.34
CA HIS A 118 -25.15 -7.09 10.37
C HIS A 118 -25.04 -7.58 8.92
N TYR A 119 -24.31 -8.67 8.70
CA TYR A 119 -24.05 -9.22 7.37
C TYR A 119 -25.13 -10.20 6.92
N ASP A 120 -26.07 -10.62 7.79
CA ASP A 120 -27.08 -11.62 7.45
C ASP A 120 -27.99 -11.16 6.30
N VAL A 121 -28.30 -9.86 6.22
CA VAL A 121 -29.07 -9.28 5.12
C VAL A 121 -28.35 -9.39 3.78
N ILE A 122 -27.02 -9.24 3.79
CA ILE A 122 -26.16 -9.37 2.59
C ILE A 122 -26.12 -10.83 2.17
N LEU A 123 -25.91 -11.75 3.12
CA LEU A 123 -25.90 -13.19 2.86
C LEU A 123 -27.25 -13.67 2.31
N ALA A 124 -28.37 -13.21 2.89
CA ALA A 124 -29.71 -13.51 2.37
C ALA A 124 -29.94 -12.95 0.95
N GLY A 125 -29.31 -11.84 0.59
CA GLY A 125 -29.29 -11.31 -0.77
C GLY A 125 -28.54 -12.22 -1.73
N LEU A 126 -27.34 -12.68 -1.33
CA LEU A 126 -26.52 -13.61 -2.12
C LEU A 126 -27.21 -14.97 -2.30
N GLU A 127 -27.89 -15.48 -1.27
CA GLU A 127 -28.71 -16.71 -1.36
C GLU A 127 -29.74 -16.64 -2.51
N LYS A 128 -30.38 -15.49 -2.71
CA LYS A 128 -31.35 -15.27 -3.78
C LYS A 128 -30.72 -15.15 -5.17
N LEU A 129 -29.51 -14.55 -5.22
CA LEU A 129 -28.79 -14.34 -6.48
C LEU A 129 -28.09 -15.59 -6.99
N ILE A 130 -27.65 -16.47 -6.07
CA ILE A 130 -26.95 -17.71 -6.38
C ILE A 130 -27.72 -18.86 -5.73
N PRO A 131 -28.92 -19.21 -6.24
CA PRO A 131 -29.74 -20.30 -5.73
C PRO A 131 -29.07 -21.66 -5.96
N GLY A 132 -29.38 -22.64 -5.12
CA GLY A 132 -28.87 -24.01 -5.25
C GLY A 132 -28.70 -24.70 -3.91
N ASP A 133 -28.30 -25.96 -3.95
CA ASP A 133 -28.06 -26.78 -2.78
C ASP A 133 -26.64 -26.59 -2.24
N GLY A 134 -26.48 -26.86 -0.94
CA GLY A 134 -25.17 -26.78 -0.27
C GLY A 134 -24.81 -25.40 0.28
N PRO A 135 -23.61 -25.27 0.89
CA PRO A 135 -23.16 -24.03 1.52
C PRO A 135 -23.07 -22.87 0.52
N LEU A 136 -23.55 -21.69 0.93
CA LEU A 136 -23.52 -20.48 0.10
C LEU A 136 -22.10 -20.16 -0.39
N ALA A 137 -21.07 -20.30 0.46
CA ALA A 137 -19.67 -20.05 0.09
C ALA A 137 -19.24 -20.90 -1.12
N THR A 138 -19.54 -22.21 -1.10
CA THR A 138 -19.21 -23.12 -2.20
C THR A 138 -19.92 -22.70 -3.51
N ARG A 139 -21.18 -22.28 -3.42
CA ARG A 139 -21.95 -21.83 -4.59
C ARG A 139 -21.37 -20.52 -5.17
N VAL A 140 -20.99 -19.59 -4.30
CA VAL A 140 -20.33 -18.34 -4.70
C VAL A 140 -18.97 -18.62 -5.35
N ASP A 141 -18.18 -19.54 -4.80
CA ASP A 141 -16.89 -19.91 -5.37
C ASP A 141 -17.07 -20.54 -6.77
N SER A 142 -17.98 -21.50 -6.90
CA SER A 142 -18.29 -22.14 -8.20
C SER A 142 -18.82 -21.13 -9.23
N PHE A 143 -19.65 -20.17 -8.81
CA PHE A 143 -20.07 -19.07 -9.69
C PHE A 143 -18.88 -18.23 -10.16
N ASN A 144 -18.01 -17.87 -9.25
CA ASN A 144 -16.84 -17.05 -9.53
C ASN A 144 -15.80 -17.73 -10.43
N GLU A 145 -15.68 -19.07 -10.36
CA GLU A 145 -14.77 -19.85 -11.23
C GLU A 145 -15.07 -19.67 -12.70
N ASN A 146 -16.35 -19.46 -13.08
CA ASN A 146 -16.75 -19.21 -14.46
C ASN A 146 -16.16 -17.92 -15.04
N TYR A 147 -15.68 -17.02 -14.18
CA TYR A 147 -15.08 -15.74 -14.56
C TYR A 147 -13.57 -15.72 -14.41
N THR A 148 -12.95 -16.87 -14.16
CA THR A 148 -11.48 -16.98 -14.11
C THR A 148 -10.91 -16.80 -15.51
N VAL A 149 -9.93 -15.91 -15.63
CA VAL A 149 -9.25 -15.61 -16.88
C VAL A 149 -8.23 -16.72 -17.18
N PRO A 150 -8.34 -17.41 -18.31
CA PRO A 150 -7.30 -18.36 -18.74
C PRO A 150 -5.95 -17.69 -18.90
N LYS A 151 -4.86 -18.42 -18.59
CA LYS A 151 -3.49 -17.85 -18.60
C LYS A 151 -3.11 -17.21 -19.94
N ASP A 152 -3.49 -17.83 -21.05
CA ASP A 152 -3.26 -17.34 -22.41
C ASP A 152 -4.10 -16.10 -22.77
N ARG A 153 -5.13 -15.80 -21.98
CA ARG A 153 -6.00 -14.63 -22.16
C ARG A 153 -5.73 -13.51 -21.17
N MET A 154 -4.83 -13.70 -20.19
CA MET A 154 -4.56 -12.68 -19.17
C MET A 154 -4.12 -11.36 -19.80
N LYS A 155 -3.08 -11.39 -20.64
CA LYS A 155 -2.56 -10.14 -21.20
C LYS A 155 -3.61 -9.34 -21.97
N PRO A 156 -4.36 -9.90 -22.94
CA PRO A 156 -5.39 -9.13 -23.63
C PRO A 156 -6.51 -8.62 -22.73
N VAL A 157 -6.86 -9.33 -21.64
CA VAL A 157 -7.87 -8.88 -20.68
C VAL A 157 -7.36 -7.69 -19.87
N PHE A 158 -6.12 -7.75 -19.36
CA PHE A 158 -5.48 -6.62 -18.68
C PHE A 158 -5.29 -5.42 -19.61
N ASP A 159 -4.81 -5.63 -20.83
CA ASP A 159 -4.63 -4.56 -21.80
C ASP A 159 -5.96 -3.81 -22.08
N ALA A 160 -7.07 -4.55 -22.23
CA ALA A 160 -8.39 -3.95 -22.44
C ALA A 160 -8.87 -3.16 -21.21
N ALA A 161 -8.68 -3.70 -20.00
CA ALA A 161 -9.04 -3.03 -18.76
C ALA A 161 -8.21 -1.75 -18.57
N ILE A 162 -6.91 -1.83 -18.75
CA ILE A 162 -5.98 -0.70 -18.63
C ILE A 162 -6.30 0.39 -19.65
N ALA A 163 -6.56 0.03 -20.90
CA ALA A 163 -6.92 0.99 -21.95
C ALA A 163 -8.20 1.77 -21.60
N GLU A 164 -9.22 1.09 -21.10
CA GLU A 164 -10.46 1.75 -20.69
C GLU A 164 -10.25 2.62 -19.44
N CYS A 165 -9.47 2.17 -18.45
CA CYS A 165 -9.13 2.96 -17.28
C CYS A 165 -8.32 4.20 -17.65
N LYS A 166 -7.34 4.07 -18.57
CA LYS A 166 -6.59 5.21 -19.10
C LYS A 166 -7.52 6.23 -19.76
N ARG A 167 -8.37 5.79 -20.67
CA ARG A 167 -9.34 6.65 -21.36
C ARG A 167 -10.22 7.44 -20.38
N ARG A 168 -10.70 6.80 -19.31
CA ARG A 168 -11.48 7.47 -18.27
C ARG A 168 -10.65 8.45 -17.46
N THR A 169 -9.41 8.09 -17.13
CA THR A 169 -8.49 8.95 -16.41
C THR A 169 -8.18 10.23 -17.18
N GLU A 170 -7.86 10.11 -18.47
CA GLU A 170 -7.55 11.24 -19.36
C GLU A 170 -8.71 12.22 -19.54
N ALA A 171 -9.95 11.80 -19.29
CA ALA A 171 -11.10 12.70 -19.26
C ALA A 171 -11.11 13.68 -18.06
N HIS A 172 -10.30 13.42 -17.03
CA HIS A 172 -10.28 14.17 -15.78
C HIS A 172 -8.89 14.67 -15.38
N ILE A 173 -7.83 14.01 -15.83
CA ILE A 173 -6.43 14.25 -15.42
C ILE A 173 -5.57 14.40 -16.68
N ASN A 174 -4.84 15.50 -16.78
CA ASN A 174 -3.82 15.67 -17.81
C ASN A 174 -2.57 14.88 -17.42
N LEU A 175 -2.31 13.80 -18.13
CA LEU A 175 -1.12 13.00 -17.91
C LEU A 175 0.12 13.63 -18.55
N PRO A 176 1.32 13.51 -17.94
CA PRO A 176 2.57 14.00 -18.52
C PRO A 176 2.87 13.35 -19.87
N ALA A 177 3.44 14.11 -20.79
CA ALA A 177 3.84 13.56 -22.08
C ALA A 177 4.93 12.48 -21.92
N GLY A 178 4.72 11.33 -22.56
CA GLY A 178 5.67 10.22 -22.54
C GLY A 178 5.56 9.32 -21.29
N GLU A 179 4.53 9.51 -20.44
CA GLU A 179 4.24 8.56 -19.37
C GLU A 179 3.93 7.18 -19.94
N THR A 180 4.40 6.14 -19.25
CA THR A 180 4.19 4.75 -19.66
C THR A 180 4.53 3.78 -18.53
N PHE A 181 4.05 2.56 -18.64
CA PHE A 181 4.53 1.44 -17.83
C PHE A 181 4.62 0.15 -18.62
N ASP A 182 5.50 -0.72 -18.16
CA ASP A 182 5.55 -2.12 -18.58
C ASP A 182 4.77 -2.97 -17.58
N MET A 183 4.15 -4.06 -18.06
CA MET A 183 3.42 -5.01 -17.21
C MET A 183 3.98 -6.41 -17.37
N GLU A 184 4.23 -7.08 -16.23
CA GLU A 184 4.75 -8.45 -16.15
C GLU A 184 3.83 -9.31 -15.29
N PHE A 185 3.72 -10.59 -15.67
CA PHE A 185 3.09 -11.61 -14.82
C PHE A 185 4.17 -12.39 -14.09
N VAL A 186 4.04 -12.47 -12.75
CA VAL A 186 5.02 -13.08 -11.87
C VAL A 186 4.37 -14.13 -10.97
N THR A 187 5.20 -14.92 -10.28
CA THR A 187 4.79 -15.90 -9.25
C THR A 187 5.72 -15.81 -8.05
N GLY A 188 5.36 -16.47 -6.94
CA GLY A 188 6.18 -16.53 -5.73
C GLY A 188 6.26 -15.19 -4.99
N LYS A 189 5.21 -14.39 -5.03
CA LYS A 189 5.14 -13.08 -4.37
C LYS A 189 4.09 -13.08 -3.27
N PRO A 190 4.32 -12.34 -2.15
CA PRO A 190 3.34 -12.22 -1.07
C PRO A 190 2.18 -11.25 -1.36
N TRP A 191 2.20 -10.57 -2.50
CA TRP A 191 1.21 -9.58 -2.94
C TRP A 191 0.54 -10.01 -4.26
N SER A 192 -0.60 -9.40 -4.61
CA SER A 192 -1.36 -9.69 -5.84
C SER A 192 -1.00 -8.78 -7.03
N GLY A 193 -0.60 -7.55 -6.77
CA GLY A 193 -0.10 -6.59 -7.75
C GLY A 193 0.87 -5.63 -7.08
N TYR A 194 1.79 -5.06 -7.84
CA TYR A 194 2.73 -4.07 -7.35
C TYR A 194 3.17 -3.12 -8.48
N ASN A 195 3.28 -1.83 -8.14
CA ASN A 195 3.81 -0.81 -9.04
C ASN A 195 5.17 -0.34 -8.56
N TYR A 196 6.19 -0.55 -9.36
CA TYR A 196 7.54 -0.01 -9.18
C TYR A 196 7.71 1.24 -10.02
N TYR A 197 7.61 2.42 -9.41
CA TYR A 197 7.96 3.65 -10.12
C TYR A 197 9.47 3.71 -10.42
N LYS A 198 9.83 3.96 -11.69
CA LYS A 198 11.22 3.97 -12.17
C LYS A 198 11.76 5.38 -12.42
N GLY A 199 10.98 6.42 -12.10
CA GLY A 199 11.30 7.81 -12.45
C GLY A 199 10.99 8.14 -13.90
N ASN A 200 11.08 9.42 -14.25
CA ASN A 200 10.83 9.91 -15.59
C ASN A 200 9.47 9.47 -16.18
N TYR A 201 8.44 9.48 -15.35
CA TYR A 201 7.06 9.09 -15.71
C TYR A 201 6.93 7.63 -16.19
N LYS A 202 7.79 6.74 -15.69
CA LYS A 202 7.78 5.32 -16.04
C LYS A 202 7.59 4.45 -14.82
N SER A 203 6.80 3.38 -14.98
CA SER A 203 6.62 2.33 -13.96
C SER A 203 6.83 0.94 -14.53
N LEU A 204 7.08 -0.03 -13.64
CA LEU A 204 6.94 -1.45 -13.89
C LEU A 204 5.82 -1.97 -13.00
N ILE A 205 4.78 -2.55 -13.61
CA ILE A 205 3.68 -3.18 -12.90
C ILE A 205 3.89 -4.69 -12.95
N GLN A 206 3.84 -5.34 -11.80
CA GLN A 206 3.89 -6.79 -11.69
C GLN A 206 2.56 -7.31 -11.14
N ILE A 207 2.00 -8.33 -11.78
CA ILE A 207 0.77 -9.02 -11.39
C ILE A 207 1.14 -10.45 -10.99
N ASN A 208 0.86 -10.80 -9.73
CA ASN A 208 1.09 -12.16 -9.23
C ASN A 208 -0.03 -13.10 -9.70
N THR A 209 0.37 -14.21 -10.30
CA THR A 209 -0.55 -15.22 -10.88
C THR A 209 -0.54 -16.55 -10.11
N ASP A 210 -0.08 -16.56 -8.86
CA ASP A 210 -0.15 -17.74 -8.01
C ASP A 210 -1.58 -18.17 -7.73
N LEU A 211 -2.50 -17.21 -7.63
CA LEU A 211 -3.93 -17.45 -7.49
C LEU A 211 -4.67 -17.15 -8.80
N PRO A 212 -5.80 -17.84 -9.06
CA PRO A 212 -6.62 -17.55 -10.22
C PRO A 212 -7.08 -16.10 -10.27
N ILE A 213 -6.90 -15.45 -11.41
CA ILE A 213 -7.35 -14.07 -11.63
C ILE A 213 -8.70 -14.09 -12.31
N ARG A 214 -9.69 -13.47 -11.66
CA ARG A 214 -11.04 -13.27 -12.23
C ARG A 214 -11.08 -11.98 -13.04
N ILE A 215 -12.01 -11.86 -13.98
CA ILE A 215 -12.18 -10.66 -14.82
C ILE A 215 -12.31 -9.39 -13.95
N SER A 216 -13.11 -9.44 -12.88
CA SER A 216 -13.26 -8.32 -11.94
C SER A 216 -11.93 -7.92 -11.30
N ARG A 217 -11.08 -8.91 -10.96
CA ARG A 217 -9.77 -8.67 -10.37
C ARG A 217 -8.78 -8.11 -11.40
N ALA A 218 -8.88 -8.51 -12.66
CA ALA A 218 -8.05 -7.93 -13.73
C ALA A 218 -8.37 -6.45 -13.95
N VAL A 219 -9.65 -6.06 -13.87
CA VAL A 219 -10.06 -4.64 -13.91
C VAL A 219 -9.54 -3.90 -12.68
N ASP A 220 -9.78 -4.44 -11.48
CA ASP A 220 -9.34 -3.83 -10.22
C ASP A 220 -7.81 -3.63 -10.20
N LEU A 221 -7.01 -4.68 -10.42
CA LEU A 221 -5.55 -4.58 -10.42
C LEU A 221 -5.03 -3.68 -11.54
N GLY A 222 -5.53 -3.83 -12.77
CA GLY A 222 -5.07 -3.03 -13.91
C GLY A 222 -5.29 -1.53 -13.70
N CYS A 223 -6.42 -1.15 -13.10
CA CYS A 223 -6.70 0.25 -12.80
C CYS A 223 -5.99 0.72 -11.51
N HIS A 224 -5.90 -0.12 -10.49
CA HIS A 224 -5.25 0.20 -9.22
C HIS A 224 -3.75 0.41 -9.37
N GLU A 225 -3.08 -0.43 -10.14
CA GLU A 225 -1.64 -0.29 -10.39
C GLU A 225 -1.35 0.73 -11.50
N GLY A 226 -2.25 0.87 -12.49
CA GLY A 226 -2.12 1.73 -13.66
C GLY A 226 -2.87 3.06 -13.54
N TYR A 227 -4.05 3.14 -14.17
CA TYR A 227 -4.83 4.36 -14.34
C TYR A 227 -6.20 4.28 -13.67
N PRO A 228 -6.58 5.20 -12.70
CA PRO A 228 -5.80 6.31 -12.16
C PRO A 228 -4.96 5.96 -10.91
N GLY A 229 -4.52 4.73 -10.77
CA GLY A 229 -3.92 4.19 -9.57
C GLY A 229 -2.48 4.63 -9.29
N HIS A 230 -1.66 3.69 -8.81
CA HIS A 230 -0.29 3.98 -8.35
C HIS A 230 0.60 4.62 -9.41
N HIS A 231 0.45 4.25 -10.70
CA HIS A 231 1.21 4.89 -11.77
C HIS A 231 0.92 6.40 -11.81
N VAL A 232 -0.35 6.78 -11.88
CA VAL A 232 -0.76 8.21 -11.94
C VAL A 232 -0.41 8.97 -10.67
N LEU A 233 -0.50 8.30 -9.50
CA LEU A 233 -0.12 8.90 -8.22
C LEU A 233 1.38 9.28 -8.18
N ASN A 234 2.22 8.55 -8.88
CA ASN A 234 3.67 8.73 -8.90
C ASN A 234 4.17 9.70 -10.01
N LEU A 235 3.31 10.10 -10.95
CA LEU A 235 3.65 11.04 -12.02
C LEU A 235 3.79 12.47 -11.52
#